data_da50fa26dd959943f5451830614ea40e
#
_entry.id   da50fa26dd959943f5451830614ea40e
#
_cell.length_a   1.000
_cell.length_b   1.000
_cell.length_c   1.000
_cell.angle_alpha   90.00
_cell.angle_beta   90.00
_cell.angle_gamma   90.00
#
_symmetry.space_group_name_H-M   'P 1'
#
loop_
_entity.id
_entity.type
_entity.pdbx_description
1 polymer ?
#
loop_
_entity_poly.entity_id
_entity_poly.type
_entity_poly.pdbx_seq_one_letter_code
_entity_poly.pdbx_strand_id
1 'polypeptide(L)'
;AVPSTQRATLVPTYVRWHARGDYFATVCPDTSGEAVLIHQISKQRSQAPFRRTRKAGTSAMAVQCVCFHPTRPWLFVATQRYVRIYDLVQQALVKTLQPGVRWISSLDVHPSGDHVILGSYDRRVQWFDLDLAERPYKTLRYHTRAVRAVAFHPHLPLFASAADDGTVH
;
A
#
# COMPACT_ATOMS: atom_id res chain seq x y z
N ALA A 1 23.21 -14.59 25.23
CA ALA A 1 21.86 -14.53 25.78
C ALA A 1 21.12 -13.40 25.04
N VAL A 2 20.17 -13.74 24.19
CA VAL A 2 19.29 -12.79 23.50
C VAL A 2 18.23 -12.40 24.52
N PRO A 3 18.01 -11.10 24.81
CA PRO A 3 16.95 -10.71 25.72
C PRO A 3 15.61 -11.06 25.09
N SER A 4 14.88 -11.95 25.72
CA SER A 4 13.51 -12.33 25.37
C SER A 4 12.56 -11.19 25.76
N THR A 5 12.51 -10.14 24.94
CA THR A 5 11.41 -9.20 25.00
C THR A 5 10.21 -9.91 24.36
N GLN A 6 9.22 -10.28 25.15
CA GLN A 6 7.92 -10.73 24.64
C GLN A 6 7.31 -9.59 23.81
N ARG A 7 7.67 -9.54 22.52
CA ARG A 7 6.88 -8.80 21.54
C ARG A 7 5.59 -9.60 21.36
N ALA A 8 4.46 -8.95 21.61
CA ALA A 8 3.20 -9.47 21.14
C ALA A 8 3.41 -9.91 19.68
N THR A 9 3.07 -11.17 19.40
CA THR A 9 3.29 -11.79 18.08
C THR A 9 2.39 -11.10 17.07
N LEU A 10 2.91 -10.05 16.46
CA LEU A 10 2.25 -9.34 15.38
C LEU A 10 2.22 -10.27 14.17
N VAL A 11 1.04 -10.68 13.76
CA VAL A 11 0.86 -11.53 12.58
C VAL A 11 0.88 -10.66 11.34
N PRO A 12 1.89 -10.76 10.46
CA PRO A 12 1.90 -10.04 9.20
C PRO A 12 0.76 -10.51 8.31
N THR A 13 -0.02 -9.58 7.77
CA THR A 13 -1.13 -9.87 6.84
C THR A 13 -0.81 -9.57 5.39
N TYR A 14 0.25 -8.81 5.16
CA TYR A 14 0.66 -8.42 3.82
C TYR A 14 2.18 -8.28 3.73
N VAL A 15 2.74 -8.67 2.59
CA VAL A 15 4.16 -8.51 2.26
C VAL A 15 4.31 -8.00 0.82
N ARG A 16 5.23 -7.06 0.61
CA ARG A 16 5.56 -6.55 -0.73
C ARG A 16 7.06 -6.35 -0.86
N TRP A 17 7.62 -6.89 -1.94
CA TRP A 17 9.01 -6.68 -2.31
C TRP A 17 9.22 -5.33 -3.01
N HIS A 18 10.38 -4.75 -2.76
CA HIS A 18 10.91 -3.67 -3.59
C HIS A 18 11.51 -4.24 -4.88
N ALA A 19 11.38 -3.53 -6.00
CA ALA A 19 11.85 -4.01 -7.30
C ALA A 19 13.34 -4.40 -7.34
N ARG A 20 14.17 -3.79 -6.51
CA ARG A 20 15.62 -4.11 -6.43
C ARG A 20 15.95 -5.35 -5.58
N GLY A 21 14.98 -5.97 -4.93
CA GLY A 21 15.15 -7.22 -4.19
C GLY A 21 15.80 -7.14 -2.81
N ASP A 22 16.45 -6.03 -2.42
CA ASP A 22 17.10 -5.90 -1.10
C ASP A 22 16.15 -5.49 0.03
N TYR A 23 14.97 -4.96 -0.32
CA TYR A 23 13.98 -4.49 0.63
C TYR A 23 12.65 -5.18 0.44
N PHE A 24 11.95 -5.43 1.54
CA PHE A 24 10.53 -5.76 1.52
C PHE A 24 9.83 -5.06 2.68
N ALA A 25 8.54 -4.79 2.52
CA ALA A 25 7.70 -4.23 3.57
C ALA A 25 6.65 -5.24 4.02
N THR A 26 6.37 -5.27 5.31
CA THR A 26 5.29 -6.06 5.90
C THR A 26 4.26 -5.15 6.54
N VAL A 27 3.00 -5.58 6.49
CA VAL A 27 1.90 -4.94 7.21
C VAL A 27 1.48 -5.86 8.34
N CYS A 28 1.54 -5.34 9.54
CA CYS A 28 1.02 -5.98 10.74
C CYS A 28 -0.12 -5.10 11.26
N PRO A 29 -1.38 -5.54 11.15
CA PRO A 29 -2.50 -4.76 11.67
C PRO A 29 -2.40 -4.72 13.19
N ASP A 30 -1.83 -3.65 13.71
CA ASP A 30 -1.68 -3.43 15.14
C ASP A 30 -2.13 -2.04 15.57
N THR A 31 -2.58 -1.98 16.81
CA THR A 31 -2.96 -0.76 17.53
C THR A 31 -1.77 0.05 18.01
N SER A 32 -0.57 -0.52 18.06
CA SER A 32 0.63 0.06 18.69
C SER A 32 1.41 1.08 17.84
N GLY A 33 1.10 1.20 16.55
CA GLY A 33 1.70 2.22 15.68
C GLY A 33 2.82 1.72 14.77
N GLU A 34 3.23 0.49 14.86
CA GLU A 34 4.22 -0.16 13.98
C GLU A 34 3.55 -1.04 12.91
N ALA A 35 2.42 -0.56 12.37
CA ALA A 35 1.65 -1.31 11.39
C ALA A 35 2.42 -1.62 10.10
N VAL A 36 3.48 -0.88 9.79
CA VAL A 36 4.34 -1.09 8.63
C VAL A 36 5.78 -1.22 9.08
N LEU A 37 6.44 -2.30 8.68
CA LEU A 37 7.88 -2.50 8.88
C LEU A 37 8.55 -2.64 7.51
N ILE A 38 9.70 -2.00 7.35
CA ILE A 38 10.59 -2.18 6.20
C ILE A 38 11.77 -3.01 6.65
N HIS A 39 12.04 -4.07 5.92
CA HIS A 39 13.12 -5.00 6.15
C HIS A 39 14.19 -4.83 5.08
N GLN A 40 15.44 -4.73 5.49
CA GLN A 40 16.59 -4.75 4.60
C GLN A 40 17.36 -6.05 4.78
N ILE A 41 17.46 -6.84 3.70
CA ILE A 41 18.07 -8.18 3.76
C ILE A 41 19.57 -8.10 3.95
N SER A 42 20.25 -7.29 3.13
CA SER A 42 21.72 -7.14 3.16
C SER A 42 22.25 -6.73 4.54
N LYS A 43 21.49 -5.97 5.31
CA LYS A 43 21.87 -5.51 6.66
C LYS A 43 21.16 -6.25 7.79
N GLN A 44 20.29 -7.21 7.48
CA GLN A 44 19.46 -7.94 8.45
C GLN A 44 18.76 -7.01 9.44
N ARG A 45 18.27 -5.87 8.95
CA ARG A 45 17.69 -4.80 9.75
C ARG A 45 16.23 -4.58 9.40
N SER A 46 15.42 -4.41 10.43
CA SER A 46 14.00 -4.04 10.31
C SER A 46 13.77 -2.71 11.01
N GLN A 47 13.03 -1.82 10.36
CA GLN A 47 12.71 -0.51 10.91
C GLN A 47 11.29 -0.09 10.57
N ALA A 48 10.64 0.60 11.50
CA ALA A 48 9.39 1.29 11.24
C ALA A 48 9.71 2.59 10.47
N PRO A 49 9.15 2.79 9.26
CA PRO A 49 9.49 3.96 8.43
C PRO A 49 8.98 5.27 9.01
N PHE A 50 7.99 5.21 9.91
CA PHE A 50 7.35 6.40 10.44
C PHE A 50 7.23 6.32 11.95
N ARG A 51 7.74 7.34 12.65
CA ARG A 51 7.39 7.58 14.05
C ARG A 51 5.99 8.14 14.11
N ARG A 52 5.09 7.40 14.69
CA ARG A 52 3.72 7.86 14.91
C ARG A 52 3.73 8.95 15.98
N THR A 53 3.47 10.18 15.59
CA THR A 53 2.96 11.18 16.54
C THR A 53 1.53 10.77 16.90
N ARG A 54 1.38 10.11 18.03
CA ARG A 54 0.06 9.80 18.61
C ARG A 54 -0.64 11.10 18.96
N LYS A 55 -1.48 11.61 18.08
CA LYS A 55 -2.60 12.44 18.53
C LYS A 55 -3.66 11.48 19.07
N ALA A 56 -3.82 11.49 20.40
CA ALA A 56 -4.91 10.78 21.05
C ALA A 56 -6.24 11.18 20.38
N GLY A 57 -7.04 10.20 19.96
CA GLY A 57 -8.38 10.41 19.43
C GLY A 57 -8.62 10.13 17.95
N THR A 58 -7.60 9.92 17.15
CA THR A 58 -7.81 9.46 15.76
C THR A 58 -7.77 7.94 15.72
N SER A 59 -8.92 7.31 15.46
CA SER A 59 -9.00 5.88 15.14
C SER A 59 -7.95 5.57 14.06
N ALA A 60 -6.96 4.76 14.42
CA ALA A 60 -5.94 4.33 13.47
C ALA A 60 -6.63 3.49 12.42
N MET A 61 -6.87 4.07 11.25
CA MET A 61 -7.38 3.31 10.12
C MET A 61 -6.37 2.21 9.81
N ALA A 62 -6.81 0.96 9.90
CA ALA A 62 -5.95 -0.19 9.67
C ALA A 62 -5.30 -0.10 8.29
N VAL A 63 -3.99 -0.28 8.24
CA VAL A 63 -3.26 -0.39 6.98
C VAL A 63 -3.68 -1.69 6.31
N GLN A 64 -4.03 -1.63 5.02
CA GLN A 64 -4.48 -2.77 4.24
C GLN A 64 -3.35 -3.36 3.40
N CYS A 65 -2.64 -2.52 2.67
CA CYS A 65 -1.54 -2.93 1.82
C CYS A 65 -0.52 -1.81 1.67
N VAL A 66 0.66 -2.18 1.21
CA VAL A 66 1.76 -1.26 0.91
C VAL A 66 2.39 -1.59 -0.44
N CYS A 67 2.95 -0.59 -1.10
CA CYS A 67 3.70 -0.77 -2.33
C CYS A 67 4.88 0.21 -2.38
N PHE A 68 6.03 -0.25 -2.88
CA PHE A 68 7.14 0.64 -3.14
C PHE A 68 6.99 1.30 -4.51
N HIS A 69 7.47 2.53 -4.62
CA HIS A 69 7.66 3.17 -5.91
C HIS A 69 8.85 2.52 -6.63
N PRO A 70 8.77 2.27 -7.93
CA PRO A 70 9.83 1.54 -8.64
C PRO A 70 11.16 2.29 -8.71
N THR A 71 11.16 3.61 -8.80
CA THR A 71 12.36 4.42 -9.02
C THR A 71 12.65 5.45 -7.91
N ARG A 72 11.62 6.03 -7.29
CA ARG A 72 11.75 7.02 -6.22
C ARG A 72 11.76 6.33 -4.84
N PRO A 73 12.36 6.92 -3.81
CA PRO A 73 12.36 6.35 -2.46
C PRO A 73 11.01 6.56 -1.75
N TRP A 74 9.92 6.23 -2.43
CA TRP A 74 8.57 6.42 -1.92
C TRP A 74 7.91 5.11 -1.54
N LEU A 75 7.14 5.16 -0.46
CA LEU A 75 6.29 4.08 0.00
C LEU A 75 4.83 4.52 -0.03
N PHE A 76 4.01 3.76 -0.71
CA PHE A 76 2.56 3.89 -0.70
C PHE A 76 1.99 3.06 0.44
N VAL A 77 1.22 3.68 1.29
CA VAL A 77 0.55 3.04 2.42
C VAL A 77 -0.95 3.22 2.26
N ALA A 78 -1.64 2.16 1.87
CA ALA A 78 -3.08 2.15 1.74
C ALA A 78 -3.73 1.82 3.08
N THR A 79 -4.57 2.71 3.55
CA THR A 79 -5.52 2.48 4.64
C THR A 79 -6.87 2.08 4.05
N GLN A 80 -7.90 1.94 4.85
CA GLN A 80 -9.23 1.63 4.35
C GLN A 80 -9.77 2.64 3.33
N ARG A 81 -9.45 3.95 3.48
CA ARG A 81 -10.06 5.03 2.69
C ARG A 81 -9.09 5.91 1.92
N TYR A 82 -7.82 5.92 2.29
CA TYR A 82 -6.80 6.80 1.72
C TYR A 82 -5.53 6.04 1.40
N VAL A 83 -4.81 6.51 0.39
CA VAL A 83 -3.43 6.10 0.15
C VAL A 83 -2.52 7.26 0.48
N ARG A 84 -1.59 7.05 1.39
CA ARG A 84 -0.58 8.03 1.76
C ARG A 84 0.74 7.66 1.11
N ILE A 85 1.39 8.62 0.51
CA ILE A 85 2.68 8.47 -0.15
C ILE A 85 3.72 9.15 0.73
N TYR A 86 4.68 8.38 1.17
CA TYR A 86 5.75 8.85 2.04
C TYR A 86 7.09 8.78 1.35
N ASP A 87 7.91 9.82 1.52
CA ASP A 87 9.32 9.79 1.17
C ASP A 87 10.09 9.12 2.31
N LEU A 88 10.81 8.03 1.99
CA LEU A 88 11.55 7.25 2.98
C LEU A 88 12.90 7.90 3.37
N VAL A 89 13.43 8.78 2.53
CA VAL A 89 14.68 9.51 2.81
C VAL A 89 14.38 10.73 3.68
N GLN A 90 13.39 11.53 3.26
CA GLN A 90 12.99 12.74 3.99
C GLN A 90 12.11 12.41 5.21
N GLN A 91 11.58 11.19 5.30
CA GLN A 91 10.63 10.73 6.33
C GLN A 91 9.40 11.65 6.43
N ALA A 92 8.94 12.14 5.30
CA ALA A 92 7.85 13.10 5.17
C ALA A 92 6.69 12.54 4.34
N LEU A 93 5.47 13.02 4.64
CA LEU A 93 4.30 12.75 3.80
C LEU A 93 4.39 13.63 2.54
N VAL A 94 4.44 13.01 1.36
CA VAL A 94 4.51 13.70 0.07
C VAL A 94 3.11 14.06 -0.41
N LYS A 95 2.19 13.08 -0.42
CA LYS A 95 0.84 13.22 -1.00
C LYS A 95 -0.15 12.28 -0.34
N THR A 96 -1.42 12.63 -0.35
CA THR A 96 -2.52 11.74 0.06
C THR A 96 -3.51 11.60 -1.07
N LEU A 97 -3.68 10.40 -1.60
CA LEU A 97 -4.70 10.11 -2.60
C LEU A 97 -6.06 9.88 -1.93
N GLN A 98 -7.11 10.41 -2.55
CA GLN A 98 -8.49 10.37 -2.06
C GLN A 98 -9.40 9.58 -3.03
N PRO A 99 -9.44 8.25 -2.91
CA PRO A 99 -10.21 7.40 -3.82
C PRO A 99 -11.73 7.61 -3.73
N GLY A 100 -12.23 8.09 -2.60
CA GLY A 100 -13.68 8.20 -2.38
C GLY A 100 -14.38 6.83 -2.31
N VAL A 101 -13.66 5.79 -1.87
CA VAL A 101 -14.20 4.44 -1.63
C VAL A 101 -14.31 4.15 -0.15
N ARG A 102 -15.12 3.17 0.20
CA ARG A 102 -15.30 2.76 1.60
C ARG A 102 -14.14 1.93 2.11
N TRP A 103 -13.59 1.05 1.24
CA TRP A 103 -12.55 0.11 1.63
C TRP A 103 -11.65 -0.24 0.44
N ILE A 104 -10.40 0.13 0.53
CA ILE A 104 -9.36 -0.27 -0.43
C ILE A 104 -8.97 -1.71 -0.15
N SER A 105 -8.94 -2.55 -1.19
CA SER A 105 -8.55 -3.96 -1.11
C SER A 105 -7.13 -4.22 -1.58
N SER A 106 -6.72 -3.56 -2.64
CA SER A 106 -5.43 -3.77 -3.29
C SER A 106 -4.92 -2.51 -3.95
N LEU A 107 -3.62 -2.42 -4.10
CA LEU A 107 -2.89 -1.29 -4.67
C LEU A 107 -1.72 -1.82 -5.49
N ASP A 108 -1.49 -1.26 -6.66
CA ASP A 108 -0.25 -1.46 -7.41
C ASP A 108 0.21 -0.18 -8.11
N VAL A 109 1.52 -0.07 -8.31
CA VAL A 109 2.17 1.09 -8.95
C VAL A 109 2.74 0.64 -10.29
N HIS A 110 2.46 1.43 -11.34
CA HIS A 110 2.98 1.17 -12.66
C HIS A 110 4.52 1.22 -12.67
N PRO A 111 5.21 0.40 -13.48
CA PRO A 111 6.67 0.39 -13.56
C PRO A 111 7.33 1.73 -13.92
N SER A 112 6.63 2.64 -14.62
CA SER A 112 7.11 4.01 -14.84
C SER A 112 7.15 4.86 -13.57
N GLY A 113 6.31 4.52 -12.59
CA GLY A 113 6.17 5.26 -11.34
C GLY A 113 5.08 6.35 -11.34
N ASP A 114 4.52 6.71 -12.49
CA ASP A 114 3.61 7.86 -12.59
C ASP A 114 2.15 7.50 -12.36
N HIS A 115 1.81 6.22 -12.45
CA HIS A 115 0.43 5.75 -12.34
C HIS A 115 0.25 4.74 -11.21
N VAL A 116 -0.92 4.79 -10.59
CA VAL A 116 -1.34 3.87 -9.52
C VAL A 116 -2.72 3.34 -9.83
N ILE A 117 -2.92 2.03 -9.64
CA ILE A 117 -4.24 1.41 -9.66
C ILE A 117 -4.64 0.95 -8.26
N LEU A 118 -5.93 1.11 -7.98
CA LEU A 118 -6.57 0.68 -6.74
C LEU A 118 -7.74 -0.23 -7.04
N GLY A 119 -7.83 -1.35 -6.32
CA GLY A 119 -9.03 -2.14 -6.20
C GLY A 119 -9.80 -1.77 -4.92
N SER A 120 -11.12 -1.88 -4.93
CA SER A 120 -11.95 -1.64 -3.75
C SER A 120 -13.05 -2.68 -3.58
N TYR A 121 -13.48 -2.88 -2.32
CA TYR A 121 -14.66 -3.69 -2.02
C TYR A 121 -15.95 -3.08 -2.58
N ASP A 122 -15.93 -1.80 -2.95
CA ASP A 122 -17.05 -1.11 -3.62
C ASP A 122 -17.16 -1.46 -5.13
N ARG A 123 -16.55 -2.53 -5.60
CA ARG A 123 -16.59 -3.02 -6.99
C ARG A 123 -15.95 -2.06 -8.00
N ARG A 124 -15.04 -1.20 -7.56
CA ARG A 124 -14.38 -0.20 -8.41
C ARG A 124 -12.91 -0.52 -8.57
N VAL A 125 -12.42 -0.33 -9.78
CA VAL A 125 -10.99 -0.19 -10.07
C VAL A 125 -10.76 1.28 -10.41
N GLN A 126 -9.78 1.89 -9.75
CA GLN A 126 -9.50 3.31 -9.91
C GLN A 126 -8.07 3.51 -10.37
N TRP A 127 -7.91 4.37 -11.35
CA TRP A 127 -6.63 4.76 -11.90
C TRP A 127 -6.29 6.17 -11.44
N PHE A 128 -5.10 6.35 -10.91
CA PHE A 128 -4.55 7.63 -10.52
C PHE A 128 -3.34 7.96 -11.39
N ASP A 129 -3.25 9.21 -11.76
CA ASP A 129 -2.05 9.84 -12.27
C ASP A 129 -1.47 10.69 -11.13
N LEU A 130 -0.23 10.40 -10.74
CA LEU A 130 0.39 11.04 -9.58
C LEU A 130 0.73 12.50 -9.82
N ASP A 131 0.93 12.91 -11.06
CA ASP A 131 1.28 14.29 -11.42
C ASP A 131 0.04 15.19 -11.54
N LEU A 132 -1.12 14.61 -11.87
CA LEU A 132 -2.32 15.40 -12.12
C LEU A 132 -3.10 15.74 -10.84
N ALA A 133 -3.52 14.74 -10.07
CA ALA A 133 -4.45 15.02 -8.97
C ALA A 133 -4.37 14.00 -7.82
N GLU A 134 -4.96 14.39 -6.67
CA GLU A 134 -5.19 13.49 -5.53
C GLU A 134 -6.43 12.60 -5.70
N ARG A 135 -7.29 12.93 -6.68
CA ARG A 135 -8.49 12.18 -7.03
C ARG A 135 -8.23 11.24 -8.20
N PRO A 136 -9.01 10.15 -8.33
CA PRO A 136 -8.82 9.22 -9.44
C PRO A 136 -9.06 9.91 -10.80
N TYR A 137 -8.11 9.72 -11.71
CA TYR A 137 -8.22 10.12 -13.10
C TYR A 137 -9.34 9.37 -13.81
N LYS A 138 -9.47 8.05 -13.53
CA LYS A 138 -10.52 7.19 -14.09
C LYS A 138 -11.02 6.21 -13.04
N THR A 139 -12.34 5.96 -13.06
CA THR A 139 -13.00 4.93 -12.24
C THR A 139 -13.71 3.95 -13.16
N LEU A 140 -13.29 2.69 -13.09
CA LEU A 140 -13.83 1.57 -13.86
C LEU A 140 -14.81 0.77 -12.99
N ARG A 141 -15.94 0.35 -13.57
CA ARG A 141 -17.05 -0.32 -12.86
C ARG A 141 -17.57 -1.53 -13.64
N TYR A 142 -16.68 -2.40 -14.04
CA TYR A 142 -17.03 -3.62 -14.78
C TYR A 142 -17.21 -4.83 -13.88
N HIS A 143 -16.70 -4.82 -12.67
CA HIS A 143 -16.93 -5.88 -11.69
C HIS A 143 -18.28 -5.74 -10.98
N THR A 144 -18.94 -6.89 -10.76
CA THR A 144 -20.25 -6.96 -10.07
C THR A 144 -20.12 -7.21 -8.57
N ARG A 145 -18.96 -7.66 -8.11
CA ARG A 145 -18.62 -7.88 -6.69
C ARG A 145 -17.31 -7.20 -6.32
N ALA A 146 -16.88 -7.39 -5.06
CA ALA A 146 -15.69 -6.77 -4.51
C ALA A 146 -14.43 -7.11 -5.30
N VAL A 147 -13.65 -6.11 -5.68
CA VAL A 147 -12.33 -6.33 -6.28
C VAL A 147 -11.38 -6.76 -5.18
N ARG A 148 -10.63 -7.84 -5.38
CA ARG A 148 -9.69 -8.40 -4.41
C ARG A 148 -8.25 -8.07 -4.72
N ALA A 149 -7.88 -8.10 -6.00
CA ALA A 149 -6.51 -7.86 -6.42
C ALA A 149 -6.48 -7.01 -7.69
N VAL A 150 -5.46 -6.18 -7.79
CA VAL A 150 -5.08 -5.46 -9.00
C VAL A 150 -3.58 -5.56 -9.18
N ALA A 151 -3.11 -5.65 -10.42
CA ALA A 151 -1.69 -5.68 -10.73
C ALA A 151 -1.42 -5.06 -12.10
N PHE A 152 -0.35 -4.28 -12.21
CA PHE A 152 0.19 -3.86 -13.50
C PHE A 152 1.09 -4.94 -14.10
N HIS A 153 1.07 -5.04 -15.41
CA HIS A 153 2.07 -5.82 -16.12
C HIS A 153 3.44 -5.12 -16.06
N PRO A 154 4.54 -5.86 -15.80
CA PRO A 154 5.85 -5.22 -15.57
C PRO A 154 6.44 -4.54 -16.81
N HIS A 155 6.02 -4.92 -18.03
CA HIS A 155 6.63 -4.44 -19.28
C HIS A 155 5.62 -3.94 -20.34
N LEU A 156 4.37 -4.34 -20.24
CA LEU A 156 3.33 -3.95 -21.19
C LEU A 156 2.36 -2.96 -20.57
N PRO A 157 1.71 -2.08 -21.34
CA PRO A 157 0.73 -1.12 -20.84
C PRO A 157 -0.62 -1.81 -20.53
N LEU A 158 -0.55 -2.85 -19.71
CA LEU A 158 -1.68 -3.67 -19.30
C LEU A 158 -1.77 -3.72 -17.77
N PHE A 159 -2.97 -3.92 -17.29
CA PHE A 159 -3.22 -4.29 -15.89
C PHE A 159 -4.30 -5.37 -15.82
N ALA A 160 -4.31 -6.10 -14.74
CA ALA A 160 -5.32 -7.09 -14.42
C ALA A 160 -6.04 -6.73 -13.13
N SER A 161 -7.31 -7.08 -13.04
CA SER A 161 -8.09 -7.01 -11.81
C SER A 161 -8.91 -8.27 -11.61
N ALA A 162 -8.92 -8.79 -10.38
CA ALA A 162 -9.67 -9.97 -9.98
C ALA A 162 -10.69 -9.63 -8.90
N ALA A 163 -11.87 -10.21 -8.99
CA ALA A 163 -12.97 -9.93 -8.07
C ALA A 163 -13.74 -11.18 -7.62
N ASP A 164 -14.58 -11.00 -6.59
CA ASP A 164 -15.45 -12.02 -6.03
C ASP A 164 -16.60 -12.43 -6.97
N ASP A 165 -16.72 -11.81 -8.13
CA ASP A 165 -17.65 -12.23 -9.19
C ASP A 165 -17.12 -13.42 -10.02
N GLY A 166 -15.93 -13.90 -9.66
CA GLY A 166 -15.29 -15.03 -10.35
C GLY A 166 -14.62 -14.64 -11.67
N THR A 167 -14.51 -13.34 -11.95
CA THR A 167 -13.91 -12.85 -13.20
C THR A 167 -12.56 -12.18 -12.96
N VAL A 168 -11.69 -12.29 -13.95
CA VAL A 168 -10.46 -11.52 -14.10
C VAL A 168 -10.55 -10.72 -15.39
N HIS A 169 -10.33 -9.45 -15.30
CA HIS A 169 -10.32 -8.53 -16.44
C HIS A 169 -8.93 -7.97 -16.69
#